data_291fab1c4db60f079e420deac07eb4cd
#
_entry.id   291fab1c4db60f079e420deac07eb4cd
#
_cell.length_a   1.000
_cell.length_b   1.000
_cell.length_c   1.000
_cell.angle_alpha   90.00
_cell.angle_beta   90.00
_cell.angle_gamma   90.00
#
_symmetry.space_group_name_H-M   'P 1'
#
loop_
_entity.id
_entity.type
_entity.pdbx_description
1 polymer ?
#
loop_
_entity_poly.entity_id
_entity_poly.type
_entity_poly.pdbx_seq_one_letter_code
_entity_poly.pdbx_strand_id
1 'polypeptide(L)'
;MTADAAPRTSPPRDRRDRAAARTRIRVVDAFADRPFTGNPAGVVLLDAFPGDTWLQRVAAEVNHAETAFAHRLPAGGTADWALRWFTPATEVDLCGHATLATAHVLHTTGTATGTVRFATRAGVLLATAHADGSITLDFPTAPLIPAALPDQAVDALGAEPLSVHDTGPHLGDLLVELADEKTVRALAPDHRALARHSRRGVIATAAAEDPSRGYDFVSRGFFPGVGIDEDPVTGSAHTALAPFWSARLGRDDLTGLQASARSGLVRTAVRGDRTLLTGNAVTVIEGDLLA
;
A
#
# COMPACT_ATOMS: atom_id res chain seq x y z
N MET A 1 21.37 47.90 -56.83
CA MET A 1 22.08 47.80 -55.54
C MET A 1 21.16 47.13 -54.57
N THR A 2 21.24 45.83 -54.46
CA THR A 2 20.46 44.96 -53.57
C THR A 2 21.35 44.57 -52.42
N ALA A 3 21.04 45.03 -51.21
CA ALA A 3 21.76 44.71 -50.00
C ALA A 3 21.33 43.31 -49.52
N ASP A 4 22.30 42.43 -49.51
CA ASP A 4 22.20 41.04 -49.00
C ASP A 4 22.15 41.07 -47.46
N ALA A 5 21.08 40.57 -46.88
CA ALA A 5 20.90 40.48 -45.43
C ALA A 5 21.41 39.10 -44.94
N ALA A 6 22.53 39.10 -44.22
CA ALA A 6 23.11 37.92 -43.62
C ALA A 6 22.16 37.27 -42.56
N PRO A 7 22.10 35.94 -42.44
CA PRO A 7 21.24 35.26 -41.46
C PRO A 7 21.81 35.43 -40.04
N ARG A 8 20.92 35.89 -39.12
CA ARG A 8 21.21 35.97 -37.68
C ARG A 8 21.30 34.54 -37.11
N THR A 9 22.48 34.10 -36.78
CA THR A 9 22.74 32.89 -36.03
C THR A 9 22.38 33.13 -34.55
N SER A 10 21.37 32.44 -34.07
CA SER A 10 21.06 32.40 -32.63
C SER A 10 22.23 31.77 -31.88
N PRO A 11 22.62 32.25 -30.68
CA PRO A 11 23.70 31.66 -29.90
C PRO A 11 23.34 30.24 -29.48
N PRO A 12 24.31 29.34 -29.40
CA PRO A 12 24.06 27.98 -28.93
C PRO A 12 23.57 28.05 -27.47
N ARG A 13 22.42 27.45 -27.21
CA ARG A 13 21.91 27.26 -25.83
C ARG A 13 22.95 26.47 -25.05
N ASP A 14 23.47 27.08 -23.99
CA ASP A 14 24.45 26.49 -23.10
C ASP A 14 23.89 25.18 -22.51
N ARG A 15 24.56 24.05 -22.78
CA ARG A 15 24.21 22.73 -22.23
C ARG A 15 24.50 22.62 -20.73
N ARG A 16 25.01 23.67 -20.09
CA ARG A 16 25.39 23.69 -18.67
C ARG A 16 24.21 23.98 -17.72
N ASP A 17 23.09 24.52 -18.20
CA ASP A 17 21.91 24.82 -17.36
C ASP A 17 20.94 23.63 -17.17
N ARG A 18 21.28 22.42 -17.58
CA ARG A 18 20.49 21.19 -17.40
C ARG A 18 20.96 20.27 -16.29
N ALA A 19 21.61 20.78 -15.28
CA ALA A 19 21.71 20.08 -13.99
C ALA A 19 20.52 20.47 -13.08
N ALA A 20 19.31 20.60 -13.62
CA ALA A 20 18.11 20.48 -12.80
C ALA A 20 18.19 19.15 -12.09
N ALA A 21 18.13 19.15 -10.76
CA ALA A 21 18.19 17.94 -9.95
C ALA A 21 17.20 16.91 -10.52
N ARG A 22 17.74 15.81 -11.04
CA ARG A 22 16.92 14.76 -11.66
C ARG A 22 16.06 14.16 -10.55
N THR A 23 14.75 14.16 -10.74
CA THR A 23 13.83 13.55 -9.79
C THR A 23 14.02 12.04 -9.84
N ARG A 24 14.44 11.43 -8.71
CA ARG A 24 14.62 9.98 -8.60
C ARG A 24 13.27 9.32 -8.34
N ILE A 25 13.05 8.21 -9.05
CA ILE A 25 11.92 7.31 -8.80
C ILE A 25 12.44 5.91 -8.46
N ARG A 26 11.75 5.27 -7.52
CA ARG A 26 11.99 3.87 -7.15
C ARG A 26 10.71 3.08 -7.23
N VAL A 27 10.80 1.82 -7.63
CA VAL A 27 9.72 0.84 -7.43
C VAL A 27 10.17 -0.09 -6.31
N VAL A 28 9.31 -0.20 -5.29
CA VAL A 28 9.59 -0.93 -4.06
C VAL A 28 8.48 -1.95 -3.84
N ASP A 29 8.84 -3.21 -3.71
CA ASP A 29 7.95 -4.28 -3.28
C ASP A 29 7.82 -4.21 -1.75
N ALA A 30 6.67 -3.80 -1.24
CA ALA A 30 6.37 -3.72 0.19
C ALA A 30 5.77 -5.03 0.71
N PHE A 31 6.03 -5.37 1.98
CA PHE A 31 5.69 -6.66 2.58
C PHE A 31 6.32 -7.84 1.83
N ALA A 32 7.57 -7.67 1.42
CA ALA A 32 8.32 -8.59 0.57
C ALA A 32 9.70 -8.89 1.16
N ASP A 33 10.08 -10.17 1.20
CA ASP A 33 11.42 -10.61 1.60
C ASP A 33 12.37 -10.79 0.41
N ARG A 34 11.83 -10.78 -0.80
CA ARG A 34 12.56 -10.93 -2.08
C ARG A 34 11.86 -10.17 -3.21
N PRO A 35 12.58 -9.82 -4.28
CA PRO A 35 11.98 -9.18 -5.45
C PRO A 35 10.81 -9.97 -6.04
N PHE A 36 9.84 -9.23 -6.60
CA PHE A 36 8.67 -9.76 -7.32
C PHE A 36 7.63 -10.45 -6.44
N THR A 37 7.70 -10.23 -5.12
CA THR A 37 6.66 -10.58 -4.14
C THR A 37 6.12 -9.31 -3.47
N GLY A 38 5.15 -9.42 -2.57
CA GLY A 38 4.58 -8.26 -1.89
C GLY A 38 3.78 -7.35 -2.81
N ASN A 39 3.57 -6.11 -2.39
CA ASN A 39 2.79 -5.11 -3.12
C ASN A 39 3.71 -4.00 -3.65
N PRO A 40 3.83 -3.83 -4.98
CA PRO A 40 4.72 -2.85 -5.57
C PRO A 40 4.15 -1.44 -5.45
N ALA A 41 4.98 -0.48 -5.06
CA ALA A 41 4.67 0.95 -5.04
C ALA A 41 5.77 1.77 -5.74
N GLY A 42 5.36 2.78 -6.50
CA GLY A 42 6.26 3.85 -6.92
C GLY A 42 6.58 4.76 -5.72
N VAL A 43 7.82 5.20 -5.58
CA VAL A 43 8.25 6.15 -4.53
C VAL A 43 9.07 7.27 -5.16
N VAL A 44 8.63 8.51 -4.98
CA VAL A 44 9.28 9.72 -5.48
C VAL A 44 9.51 10.67 -4.31
N LEU A 45 10.78 10.95 -4.01
CA LEU A 45 11.15 11.97 -3.03
C LEU A 45 11.36 13.30 -3.76
N LEU A 46 10.75 14.37 -3.25
CA LEU A 46 10.69 15.69 -3.84
C LEU A 46 11.20 16.76 -2.86
N ASP A 47 11.58 17.92 -3.36
CA ASP A 47 11.88 19.10 -2.50
C ASP A 47 10.59 19.77 -2.02
N ALA A 48 9.53 19.74 -2.85
CA ALA A 48 8.18 20.20 -2.56
C ALA A 48 7.19 19.54 -3.52
N PHE A 49 5.90 19.49 -3.17
CA PHE A 49 4.90 18.97 -4.10
C PHE A 49 4.73 19.94 -5.29
N PRO A 50 4.88 19.46 -6.53
CA PRO A 50 4.40 20.16 -7.71
C PRO A 50 2.86 20.14 -7.75
N GLY A 51 2.27 20.71 -8.80
CA GLY A 51 0.81 20.69 -8.94
C GLY A 51 0.24 19.28 -9.06
N ASP A 52 -0.99 19.08 -8.55
CA ASP A 52 -1.68 17.79 -8.48
C ASP A 52 -1.74 17.04 -9.83
N THR A 53 -1.90 17.79 -10.92
CA THR A 53 -1.90 17.23 -12.28
C THR A 53 -0.59 16.50 -12.62
N TRP A 54 0.55 17.00 -12.15
CA TRP A 54 1.84 16.35 -12.39
C TRP A 54 1.95 15.05 -11.57
N LEU A 55 1.57 15.08 -10.27
CA LEU A 55 1.58 13.90 -9.39
C LEU A 55 0.70 12.80 -9.99
N GLN A 56 -0.51 13.16 -10.41
CA GLN A 56 -1.46 12.21 -11.02
C GLN A 56 -0.92 11.61 -12.33
N ARG A 57 -0.29 12.41 -13.19
CA ARG A 57 0.28 11.90 -14.46
C ARG A 57 1.46 10.96 -14.22
N VAL A 58 2.32 11.26 -13.25
CA VAL A 58 3.41 10.37 -12.88
C VAL A 58 2.87 9.04 -12.35
N ALA A 59 1.87 9.07 -11.48
CA ALA A 59 1.25 7.85 -10.97
C ALA A 59 0.60 7.01 -12.09
N ALA A 60 -0.06 7.67 -13.06
CA ALA A 60 -0.65 6.99 -14.22
C ALA A 60 0.43 6.36 -15.13
N GLU A 61 1.57 7.02 -15.32
CA GLU A 61 2.70 6.52 -16.12
C GLU A 61 3.39 5.32 -15.45
N VAL A 62 3.60 5.40 -14.12
CA VAL A 62 4.17 4.31 -13.31
C VAL A 62 3.26 3.08 -13.30
N ASN A 63 1.95 3.29 -13.29
CA ASN A 63 0.90 2.28 -13.42
C ASN A 63 1.01 1.11 -12.43
N HIS A 64 1.46 1.39 -11.20
CA HIS A 64 1.31 0.48 -10.06
C HIS A 64 0.05 0.82 -9.27
N ALA A 65 -0.32 -0.02 -8.29
CA ALA A 65 -1.50 0.21 -7.44
C ALA A 65 -1.47 1.64 -6.88
N GLU A 66 -0.36 2.06 -6.29
CA GLU A 66 -0.12 3.46 -5.89
C GLU A 66 1.32 3.90 -6.14
N THR A 67 1.45 5.21 -6.36
CA THR A 67 2.72 5.94 -6.32
C THR A 67 2.69 6.92 -5.16
N ALA A 68 3.69 6.81 -4.29
CA ALA A 68 3.89 7.70 -3.15
C ALA A 68 4.80 8.87 -3.52
N PHE A 69 4.39 10.08 -3.14
CA PHE A 69 5.18 11.30 -3.26
C PHE A 69 5.42 11.85 -1.86
N ALA A 70 6.67 12.11 -1.51
CA ALA A 70 7.03 12.65 -0.22
C ALA A 70 8.03 13.79 -0.32
N HIS A 71 7.91 14.77 0.58
CA HIS A 71 8.93 15.81 0.77
C HIS A 71 9.13 16.11 2.25
N ARG A 72 10.33 16.60 2.56
CA ARG A 72 10.67 16.94 3.95
C ARG A 72 9.94 18.21 4.41
N LEU A 73 9.45 18.19 5.63
CA LEU A 73 8.84 19.33 6.30
C LEU A 73 9.88 20.09 7.14
N PRO A 74 9.63 21.39 7.44
CA PRO A 74 10.45 22.15 8.39
C PRO A 74 10.51 21.46 9.75
N ALA A 75 11.67 21.49 10.38
CA ALA A 75 11.88 20.92 11.69
C ALA A 75 11.02 21.61 12.77
N GLY A 76 10.62 20.86 13.81
CA GLY A 76 9.84 21.36 14.97
C GLY A 76 8.33 21.27 14.80
N GLY A 77 7.83 20.75 13.67
CA GLY A 77 6.40 20.49 13.46
C GLY A 77 5.92 19.15 14.06
N THR A 78 4.63 18.85 13.83
CA THR A 78 4.01 17.57 14.28
C THR A 78 4.41 16.38 13.42
N ALA A 79 4.95 16.63 12.22
CA ALA A 79 5.41 15.61 11.28
C ALA A 79 6.77 16.02 10.67
N ASP A 80 7.49 15.02 10.17
CA ASP A 80 8.82 15.17 9.58
C ASP A 80 8.77 15.26 8.06
N TRP A 81 7.77 14.60 7.47
CA TRP A 81 7.55 14.51 6.02
C TRP A 81 6.08 14.72 5.67
N ALA A 82 5.80 15.35 4.55
CA ALA A 82 4.50 15.28 3.91
C ALA A 82 4.47 14.07 2.98
N LEU A 83 3.34 13.34 2.94
CA LEU A 83 3.18 12.13 2.14
C LEU A 83 1.80 12.10 1.49
N ARG A 84 1.78 11.83 0.17
CA ARG A 84 0.56 11.71 -0.64
C ARG A 84 0.68 10.47 -1.53
N TRP A 85 -0.46 9.83 -1.80
CA TRP A 85 -0.54 8.63 -2.64
C TRP A 85 -1.53 8.81 -3.76
N PHE A 86 -1.14 8.35 -4.94
CA PHE A 86 -1.97 8.40 -6.13
C PHE A 86 -2.04 7.01 -6.77
N THR A 87 -3.26 6.53 -7.02
CA THR A 87 -3.50 5.45 -7.98
C THR A 87 -3.29 5.99 -9.41
N PRO A 88 -3.30 5.16 -10.45
CA PRO A 88 -3.30 5.65 -11.84
C PRO A 88 -4.45 6.62 -12.16
N ALA A 89 -5.55 6.61 -11.37
CA ALA A 89 -6.77 7.38 -11.66
C ALA A 89 -7.02 8.55 -10.69
N THR A 90 -6.64 8.42 -9.41
CA THR A 90 -7.01 9.41 -8.37
C THR A 90 -6.06 9.38 -7.18
N GLU A 91 -6.04 10.47 -6.42
CA GLU A 91 -5.41 10.52 -5.10
C GLU A 91 -6.24 9.74 -4.09
N VAL A 92 -5.57 9.04 -3.16
CA VAL A 92 -6.18 8.30 -2.05
C VAL A 92 -5.73 8.86 -0.70
N ASP A 93 -6.61 8.74 0.31
CA ASP A 93 -6.37 9.35 1.63
C ASP A 93 -5.48 8.49 2.53
N LEU A 94 -5.37 7.18 2.26
CA LEU A 94 -4.59 6.24 3.05
C LEU A 94 -4.05 5.11 2.18
N CYS A 95 -2.74 4.81 2.33
CA CYS A 95 -2.12 3.67 1.67
C CYS A 95 -0.99 3.09 2.54
N GLY A 96 -1.19 1.88 3.09
CA GLY A 96 -0.23 1.24 4.01
C GLY A 96 1.04 0.78 3.31
N HIS A 97 0.92 0.01 2.21
CA HIS A 97 2.10 -0.55 1.54
C HIS A 97 3.00 0.52 0.92
N ALA A 98 2.42 1.58 0.32
CA ALA A 98 3.22 2.68 -0.23
C ALA A 98 3.84 3.56 0.87
N THR A 99 3.24 3.64 2.08
CA THR A 99 3.88 4.25 3.26
C THR A 99 5.08 3.45 3.72
N LEU A 100 4.96 2.12 3.81
CA LEU A 100 6.05 1.21 4.14
C LEU A 100 7.18 1.33 3.11
N ALA A 101 6.84 1.33 1.81
CA ALA A 101 7.79 1.54 0.72
C ALA A 101 8.54 2.88 0.83
N THR A 102 7.82 3.97 1.19
CA THR A 102 8.44 5.29 1.38
C THR A 102 9.38 5.28 2.57
N ALA A 103 8.99 4.71 3.70
CA ALA A 103 9.86 4.59 4.89
C ALA A 103 11.10 3.74 4.60
N HIS A 104 10.97 2.67 3.80
CA HIS A 104 12.10 1.87 3.32
C HIS A 104 13.09 2.71 2.50
N VAL A 105 12.59 3.50 1.55
CA VAL A 105 13.46 4.38 0.74
C VAL A 105 14.17 5.40 1.62
N LEU A 106 13.49 6.04 2.56
CA LEU A 106 14.10 7.00 3.48
C LEU A 106 15.19 6.36 4.33
N HIS A 107 14.95 5.15 4.82
CA HIS A 107 15.91 4.41 5.65
C HIS A 107 17.13 3.95 4.84
N THR A 108 16.92 3.30 3.70
CA THR A 108 18.00 2.71 2.88
C THR A 108 18.88 3.77 2.20
N THR A 109 18.34 4.96 1.95
CA THR A 109 19.14 6.10 1.44
C THR A 109 19.82 6.91 2.55
N GLY A 110 19.64 6.54 3.82
CA GLY A 110 20.18 7.30 4.96
C GLY A 110 19.52 8.67 5.14
N THR A 111 18.38 8.93 4.50
CA THR A 111 17.68 10.22 4.55
C THR A 111 16.93 10.41 5.87
N ALA A 112 16.44 9.31 6.47
CA ALA A 112 15.85 9.27 7.80
C ALA A 112 16.14 7.94 8.49
N THR A 113 16.15 7.92 9.83
CA THR A 113 16.37 6.73 10.66
C THR A 113 15.35 6.65 11.78
N GLY A 114 15.05 5.45 12.26
CA GLY A 114 14.10 5.22 13.34
C GLY A 114 12.67 5.55 12.95
N THR A 115 11.94 6.28 13.79
CA THR A 115 10.53 6.62 13.55
C THR A 115 10.41 7.89 12.73
N VAL A 116 9.67 7.82 11.65
CA VAL A 116 9.30 8.94 10.77
C VAL A 116 7.82 9.23 10.93
N ARG A 117 7.48 10.51 11.08
CA ARG A 117 6.11 11.02 11.18
C ARG A 117 5.71 11.61 9.82
N PHE A 118 4.71 11.04 9.18
CA PHE A 118 4.19 11.48 7.90
C PHE A 118 2.91 12.30 8.08
N ALA A 119 2.89 13.56 7.67
CA ALA A 119 1.66 14.34 7.51
C ALA A 119 0.94 13.89 6.25
N THR A 120 -0.30 13.42 6.40
CA THR A 120 -1.15 12.92 5.33
C THR A 120 -2.54 13.53 5.42
N ARG A 121 -3.41 13.27 4.43
CA ARG A 121 -4.84 13.67 4.50
C ARG A 121 -5.59 12.98 5.64
N ALA A 122 -5.21 11.76 6.00
CA ALA A 122 -5.80 11.01 7.11
C ALA A 122 -5.22 11.36 8.50
N GLY A 123 -4.34 12.36 8.56
CA GLY A 123 -3.63 12.74 9.80
C GLY A 123 -2.16 12.33 9.77
N VAL A 124 -1.55 12.25 10.96
CA VAL A 124 -0.15 11.85 11.10
C VAL A 124 -0.03 10.34 11.19
N LEU A 125 0.72 9.73 10.27
CA LEU A 125 1.06 8.31 10.28
C LEU A 125 2.48 8.11 10.79
N LEU A 126 2.71 7.04 11.54
CA LEU A 126 4.01 6.66 12.07
C LEU A 126 4.55 5.45 11.32
N ALA A 127 5.82 5.52 10.89
CA ALA A 127 6.56 4.40 10.35
C ALA A 127 7.92 4.30 11.07
N THR A 128 8.20 3.15 11.68
CA THR A 128 9.44 2.91 12.42
C THR A 128 10.29 1.88 11.68
N ALA A 129 11.47 2.28 11.23
CA ALA A 129 12.47 1.39 10.68
C ALA A 129 13.30 0.75 11.79
N HIS A 130 13.44 -0.58 11.78
CA HIS A 130 14.20 -1.36 12.75
C HIS A 130 15.61 -1.70 12.22
N ALA A 131 16.48 -2.14 13.14
CA ALA A 131 17.86 -2.48 12.83
C ALA A 131 18.00 -3.68 11.84
N ASP A 132 16.99 -4.56 11.81
CA ASP A 132 16.91 -5.69 10.88
C ASP A 132 16.38 -5.30 9.49
N GLY A 133 16.10 -4.01 9.27
CA GLY A 133 15.55 -3.48 8.01
C GLY A 133 14.04 -3.58 7.89
N SER A 134 13.36 -4.23 8.81
CA SER A 134 11.88 -4.27 8.83
C SER A 134 11.30 -2.91 9.21
N ILE A 135 10.06 -2.67 8.81
CA ILE A 135 9.35 -1.41 9.07
C ILE A 135 8.01 -1.70 9.71
N THR A 136 7.73 -1.02 10.81
CA THR A 136 6.45 -1.07 11.51
C THR A 136 5.64 0.18 11.21
N LEU A 137 4.39 0.00 10.78
CA LEU A 137 3.37 1.03 10.67
C LEU A 137 2.40 0.92 11.84
N ASP A 138 1.92 2.06 12.34
CA ASP A 138 0.97 2.12 13.46
C ASP A 138 -0.37 2.69 12.97
N PHE A 139 -1.41 1.85 12.99
CA PHE A 139 -2.76 2.20 12.52
C PHE A 139 -3.81 2.04 13.62
N PRO A 140 -4.95 2.76 13.52
CA PRO A 140 -6.14 2.42 14.29
C PRO A 140 -6.62 1.00 13.97
N THR A 141 -7.02 0.27 15.00
CA THR A 141 -7.68 -1.04 14.83
C THR A 141 -9.04 -0.86 14.20
N ALA A 142 -9.34 -1.63 13.15
CA ALA A 142 -10.65 -1.58 12.52
C ALA A 142 -11.70 -2.28 13.39
N PRO A 143 -12.93 -1.77 13.45
CA PRO A 143 -14.02 -2.45 14.12
C PRO A 143 -14.40 -3.73 13.37
N LEU A 144 -14.98 -4.69 14.10
CA LEU A 144 -15.52 -5.93 13.56
C LEU A 144 -16.99 -6.02 13.97
N ILE A 145 -17.87 -5.59 13.08
CA ILE A 145 -19.31 -5.55 13.32
C ILE A 145 -19.93 -6.78 12.66
N PRO A 146 -20.61 -7.69 13.39
CA PRO A 146 -21.27 -8.83 12.76
C PRO A 146 -22.16 -8.39 11.60
N ALA A 147 -22.02 -9.05 10.48
CA ALA A 147 -22.73 -8.76 9.24
C ALA A 147 -23.15 -10.03 8.51
N ALA A 148 -23.88 -9.90 7.42
CA ALA A 148 -24.22 -10.99 6.53
C ALA A 148 -23.74 -10.67 5.11
N LEU A 149 -23.32 -11.69 4.37
CA LEU A 149 -23.07 -11.61 2.95
C LEU A 149 -24.37 -12.01 2.22
N PRO A 150 -24.91 -11.18 1.32
CA PRO A 150 -26.06 -11.58 0.51
C PRO A 150 -25.77 -12.82 -0.35
N ASP A 151 -26.76 -13.68 -0.60
CA ASP A 151 -26.59 -14.92 -1.37
C ASP A 151 -25.87 -14.68 -2.72
N GLN A 152 -26.24 -13.59 -3.43
CA GLN A 152 -25.61 -13.23 -4.69
C GLN A 152 -24.11 -12.87 -4.54
N ALA A 153 -23.70 -12.39 -3.37
CA ALA A 153 -22.30 -12.10 -3.07
C ALA A 153 -21.55 -13.38 -2.63
N VAL A 154 -22.23 -14.32 -1.99
CA VAL A 154 -21.69 -15.67 -1.71
C VAL A 154 -21.42 -16.38 -3.04
N ASP A 155 -22.39 -16.38 -3.96
CA ASP A 155 -22.22 -16.94 -5.31
C ASP A 155 -21.06 -16.28 -6.06
N ALA A 156 -20.97 -14.93 -5.98
CA ALA A 156 -19.91 -14.17 -6.64
C ALA A 156 -18.53 -14.44 -6.03
N LEU A 157 -18.44 -14.65 -4.72
CA LEU A 157 -17.20 -15.02 -4.02
C LEU A 157 -16.78 -16.45 -4.36
N GLY A 158 -17.77 -17.34 -4.56
CA GLY A 158 -17.56 -18.76 -4.88
C GLY A 158 -17.24 -19.63 -3.66
N ALA A 159 -17.60 -19.19 -2.44
CA ALA A 159 -17.39 -19.95 -1.21
C ALA A 159 -18.39 -19.54 -0.12
N GLU A 160 -18.84 -20.52 0.67
CA GLU A 160 -19.73 -20.31 1.82
C GLU A 160 -18.96 -19.70 3.02
N PRO A 161 -19.46 -18.60 3.62
CA PRO A 161 -18.83 -17.99 4.78
C PRO A 161 -19.14 -18.75 6.07
N LEU A 162 -18.16 -18.89 6.96
CA LEU A 162 -18.37 -19.28 8.36
C LEU A 162 -18.84 -18.10 9.22
N SER A 163 -18.27 -16.92 8.97
CA SER A 163 -18.65 -15.67 9.61
C SER A 163 -18.36 -14.48 8.70
N VAL A 164 -19.10 -13.39 8.88
CA VAL A 164 -18.94 -12.14 8.13
C VAL A 164 -18.94 -10.96 9.08
N HIS A 165 -18.04 -10.00 8.87
CA HIS A 165 -17.96 -8.78 9.66
C HIS A 165 -17.76 -7.55 8.75
N ASP A 166 -18.50 -6.48 9.04
CA ASP A 166 -18.25 -5.15 8.44
C ASP A 166 -17.08 -4.49 9.19
N THR A 167 -16.11 -3.98 8.47
CA THR A 167 -14.92 -3.32 9.02
C THR A 167 -15.12 -1.83 9.29
N GLY A 168 -16.36 -1.38 9.29
CA GLY A 168 -16.75 0.00 9.55
C GLY A 168 -16.57 0.95 8.36
N PRO A 169 -17.04 2.20 8.52
CA PRO A 169 -17.13 3.15 7.42
C PRO A 169 -15.76 3.61 6.89
N HIS A 170 -14.70 3.54 7.70
CA HIS A 170 -13.36 3.99 7.29
C HIS A 170 -12.68 3.04 6.31
N LEU A 171 -12.82 1.72 6.49
CA LEU A 171 -12.31 0.73 5.53
C LEU A 171 -13.37 0.40 4.47
N GLY A 172 -14.61 0.11 4.90
CA GLY A 172 -15.71 -0.20 4.00
C GLY A 172 -15.65 -1.60 3.37
N ASP A 173 -14.91 -2.51 4.00
CA ASP A 173 -14.73 -3.89 3.54
C ASP A 173 -15.61 -4.85 4.33
N LEU A 174 -15.92 -6.00 3.74
CA LEU A 174 -16.46 -7.15 4.43
C LEU A 174 -15.33 -8.17 4.70
N LEU A 175 -15.07 -8.49 5.96
CA LEU A 175 -14.18 -9.57 6.34
C LEU A 175 -15.01 -10.86 6.39
N VAL A 176 -14.59 -11.86 5.61
CA VAL A 176 -15.29 -13.12 5.40
C VAL A 176 -14.39 -14.27 5.81
N GLU A 177 -14.76 -14.96 6.89
CA GLU A 177 -14.07 -16.18 7.31
C GLU A 177 -14.57 -17.37 6.50
N LEU A 178 -13.64 -18.14 5.96
CA LEU A 178 -13.90 -19.37 5.20
C LEU A 178 -13.42 -20.60 5.96
N ALA A 179 -13.82 -21.78 5.48
CA ALA A 179 -13.62 -23.03 6.17
C ALA A 179 -12.13 -23.38 6.41
N ASP A 180 -11.27 -23.12 5.42
CA ASP A 180 -9.86 -23.49 5.47
C ASP A 180 -9.00 -22.67 4.49
N GLU A 181 -7.67 -22.80 4.65
CA GLU A 181 -6.69 -22.14 3.78
C GLU A 181 -6.83 -22.56 2.31
N LYS A 182 -7.15 -23.82 2.04
CA LYS A 182 -7.31 -24.34 0.68
C LYS A 182 -8.46 -23.62 -0.03
N THR A 183 -9.57 -23.40 0.66
CA THR A 183 -10.72 -22.65 0.14
C THR A 183 -10.33 -21.21 -0.19
N VAL A 184 -9.62 -20.51 0.72
CA VAL A 184 -9.13 -19.13 0.47
C VAL A 184 -8.24 -19.09 -0.77
N ARG A 185 -7.29 -20.02 -0.89
CA ARG A 185 -6.35 -20.08 -2.03
C ARG A 185 -7.03 -20.40 -3.35
N ALA A 186 -8.11 -21.17 -3.34
CA ALA A 186 -8.84 -21.62 -4.52
C ALA A 186 -9.84 -20.59 -5.04
N LEU A 187 -10.10 -19.48 -4.32
CA LEU A 187 -11.07 -18.47 -4.74
C LEU A 187 -10.78 -17.94 -6.14
N ALA A 188 -11.81 -17.86 -6.95
CA ALA A 188 -11.82 -17.22 -8.28
C ALA A 188 -13.11 -16.40 -8.43
N PRO A 189 -13.23 -15.26 -7.74
CA PRO A 189 -14.47 -14.51 -7.67
C PRO A 189 -14.91 -13.93 -9.01
N ASP A 190 -16.23 -13.80 -9.21
CA ASP A 190 -16.77 -12.88 -10.21
C ASP A 190 -16.66 -11.45 -9.66
N HIS A 191 -15.55 -10.76 -9.99
CA HIS A 191 -15.26 -9.42 -9.50
C HIS A 191 -16.36 -8.42 -9.86
N ARG A 192 -16.94 -8.55 -11.07
CA ARG A 192 -18.02 -7.66 -11.51
C ARG A 192 -19.32 -7.87 -10.71
N ALA A 193 -19.64 -9.10 -10.35
CA ALA A 193 -20.78 -9.38 -9.49
C ALA A 193 -20.48 -8.92 -8.06
N LEU A 194 -19.28 -9.20 -7.53
CA LEU A 194 -18.88 -8.83 -6.18
C LEU A 194 -18.89 -7.30 -5.95
N ALA A 195 -18.51 -6.50 -6.96
CA ALA A 195 -18.56 -5.04 -6.92
C ALA A 195 -19.96 -4.47 -6.63
N ARG A 196 -21.03 -5.20 -6.95
CA ARG A 196 -22.42 -4.76 -6.69
C ARG A 196 -22.88 -4.97 -5.25
N HIS A 197 -22.13 -5.77 -4.48
CA HIS A 197 -22.54 -6.23 -3.15
C HIS A 197 -21.57 -5.84 -2.04
N SER A 198 -20.49 -5.13 -2.36
CA SER A 198 -19.54 -4.59 -1.39
C SER A 198 -19.27 -3.11 -1.68
N ARG A 199 -19.11 -2.30 -0.62
CA ARG A 199 -18.80 -0.87 -0.81
C ARG A 199 -17.41 -0.68 -1.44
N ARG A 200 -16.42 -1.32 -0.86
CA ARG A 200 -15.03 -1.33 -1.36
C ARG A 200 -14.65 -2.72 -1.80
N GLY A 201 -14.75 -3.73 -0.90
CA GLY A 201 -14.37 -5.09 -1.24
C GLY A 201 -14.61 -6.11 -0.14
N VAL A 202 -14.02 -7.29 -0.37
CA VAL A 202 -14.10 -8.46 0.50
C VAL A 202 -12.69 -8.90 0.87
N ILE A 203 -12.46 -9.12 2.15
CA ILE A 203 -11.26 -9.72 2.73
C ILE A 203 -11.62 -11.16 3.11
N ALA A 204 -11.26 -12.14 2.29
CA ALA A 204 -11.45 -13.55 2.59
C ALA A 204 -10.29 -14.06 3.44
N THR A 205 -10.58 -14.84 4.50
CA THR A 205 -9.55 -15.33 5.42
C THR A 205 -9.89 -16.70 6.01
N ALA A 206 -8.85 -17.45 6.40
CA ALA A 206 -8.93 -18.68 7.16
C ALA A 206 -7.72 -18.85 8.07
N ALA A 207 -7.80 -19.75 9.06
CA ALA A 207 -6.62 -20.15 9.81
C ALA A 207 -5.58 -20.80 8.89
N ALA A 208 -4.30 -20.68 9.23
CA ALA A 208 -3.25 -21.42 8.54
C ALA A 208 -3.45 -22.92 8.72
N GLU A 209 -3.33 -23.69 7.63
CA GLU A 209 -3.37 -25.17 7.68
C GLU A 209 -2.16 -25.75 8.41
N ASP A 210 -1.00 -25.11 8.25
CA ASP A 210 0.25 -25.49 8.90
C ASP A 210 0.99 -24.24 9.41
N PRO A 211 0.83 -23.84 10.68
CA PRO A 211 1.53 -22.71 11.26
C PRO A 211 3.06 -22.84 11.29
N SER A 212 3.61 -24.07 11.18
CA SER A 212 5.06 -24.28 11.11
C SER A 212 5.69 -23.62 9.88
N ARG A 213 4.89 -23.25 8.89
CA ARG A 213 5.31 -22.50 7.69
C ARG A 213 5.56 -21.00 7.95
N GLY A 214 5.37 -20.54 9.20
CA GLY A 214 5.73 -19.19 9.65
C GLY A 214 4.61 -18.15 9.52
N TYR A 215 3.36 -18.57 9.36
CA TYR A 215 2.18 -17.70 9.44
C TYR A 215 1.03 -18.38 10.18
N ASP A 216 0.13 -17.58 10.74
CA ASP A 216 -0.94 -18.00 11.63
C ASP A 216 -2.30 -18.05 10.95
N PHE A 217 -2.47 -17.20 9.93
CA PHE A 217 -3.68 -17.11 9.12
C PHE A 217 -3.33 -16.75 7.68
N VAL A 218 -4.26 -17.05 6.78
CA VAL A 218 -4.17 -16.70 5.37
C VAL A 218 -5.28 -15.74 5.01
N SER A 219 -5.03 -14.84 4.04
CA SER A 219 -6.04 -13.95 3.50
C SER A 219 -5.88 -13.72 2.00
N ARG A 220 -6.95 -13.24 1.36
CA ARG A 220 -6.93 -12.61 0.03
C ARG A 220 -7.87 -11.41 0.05
N GLY A 221 -7.50 -10.34 -0.65
CA GLY A 221 -8.24 -9.09 -0.69
C GLY A 221 -8.73 -8.75 -2.08
N PHE A 222 -10.05 -8.68 -2.27
CA PHE A 222 -10.72 -8.37 -3.53
C PHE A 222 -11.47 -7.06 -3.38
N PHE A 223 -11.10 -6.01 -4.13
CA PHE A 223 -11.64 -4.66 -3.97
C PHE A 223 -12.22 -4.11 -5.29
N PRO A 224 -13.11 -4.85 -5.97
CA PRO A 224 -13.63 -4.45 -7.26
C PRO A 224 -14.53 -3.20 -7.19
N GLY A 225 -15.07 -2.84 -6.01
CA GLY A 225 -15.81 -1.60 -5.81
C GLY A 225 -14.98 -0.33 -6.01
N VAL A 226 -13.64 -0.45 -5.94
CA VAL A 226 -12.68 0.64 -6.20
C VAL A 226 -11.76 0.33 -7.39
N GLY A 227 -12.14 -0.64 -8.23
CA GLY A 227 -11.44 -0.96 -9.48
C GLY A 227 -10.20 -1.85 -9.32
N ILE A 228 -10.03 -2.52 -8.19
CA ILE A 228 -8.92 -3.46 -7.93
C ILE A 228 -9.50 -4.86 -7.80
N ASP A 229 -9.29 -5.71 -8.80
CA ASP A 229 -9.81 -7.08 -8.78
C ASP A 229 -9.23 -7.87 -7.60
N GLU A 230 -7.91 -7.89 -7.43
CA GLU A 230 -7.24 -8.44 -6.26
C GLU A 230 -6.00 -7.59 -5.91
N ASP A 231 -5.90 -7.16 -4.65
CA ASP A 231 -4.72 -6.43 -4.17
C ASP A 231 -3.63 -7.40 -3.68
N PRO A 232 -2.38 -7.24 -4.10
CA PRO A 232 -1.30 -8.16 -3.73
C PRO A 232 -1.06 -8.33 -2.23
N VAL A 233 -0.97 -7.23 -1.46
CA VAL A 233 -0.88 -7.22 0.01
C VAL A 233 -1.50 -5.93 0.53
N THR A 234 -2.54 -6.07 1.34
CA THR A 234 -3.38 -4.96 1.79
C THR A 234 -3.11 -4.62 3.26
N GLY A 235 -2.34 -3.57 3.51
CA GLY A 235 -2.06 -3.14 4.88
C GLY A 235 -3.35 -2.84 5.66
N SER A 236 -4.28 -2.08 5.08
CA SER A 236 -5.54 -1.73 5.75
C SER A 236 -6.39 -2.95 6.12
N ALA A 237 -6.41 -3.99 5.31
CA ALA A 237 -7.12 -5.23 5.62
C ALA A 237 -6.59 -5.89 6.91
N HIS A 238 -5.29 -5.79 7.15
CA HIS A 238 -4.67 -6.38 8.33
C HIS A 238 -5.00 -5.64 9.63
N THR A 239 -5.52 -4.40 9.56
CA THR A 239 -6.06 -3.73 10.75
C THR A 239 -7.37 -4.36 11.25
N ALA A 240 -8.09 -5.11 10.40
CA ALA A 240 -9.26 -5.91 10.74
C ALA A 240 -8.89 -7.39 10.98
N LEU A 241 -7.99 -7.96 10.17
CA LEU A 241 -7.53 -9.35 10.31
C LEU A 241 -6.81 -9.60 11.64
N ALA A 242 -6.00 -8.65 12.11
CA ALA A 242 -5.26 -8.79 13.35
C ALA A 242 -6.17 -8.97 14.58
N PRO A 243 -7.13 -8.07 14.89
CA PRO A 243 -8.03 -8.27 16.03
C PRO A 243 -8.94 -9.49 15.84
N PHE A 244 -9.34 -9.81 14.60
CA PHE A 244 -10.14 -10.99 14.30
C PHE A 244 -9.42 -12.29 14.69
N TRP A 245 -8.18 -12.45 14.26
CA TRP A 245 -7.39 -13.64 14.56
C TRP A 245 -6.80 -13.63 15.97
N SER A 246 -6.49 -12.45 16.54
CA SER A 246 -6.10 -12.32 17.95
C SER A 246 -7.14 -12.92 18.88
N ALA A 247 -8.42 -12.58 18.67
CA ALA A 247 -9.52 -13.12 19.47
C ALA A 247 -9.69 -14.64 19.32
N ARG A 248 -9.41 -15.21 18.14
CA ARG A 248 -9.54 -16.65 17.86
C ARG A 248 -8.37 -17.48 18.36
N LEU A 249 -7.16 -16.93 18.25
CA LEU A 249 -5.93 -17.65 18.58
C LEU A 249 -5.42 -17.34 20.01
N GLY A 250 -6.06 -16.39 20.72
CA GLY A 250 -5.72 -16.03 22.09
C GLY A 250 -4.35 -15.38 22.25
N ARG A 251 -3.85 -14.69 21.22
CA ARG A 251 -2.58 -13.95 21.23
C ARG A 251 -2.60 -12.78 20.28
N ASP A 252 -1.89 -11.71 20.63
CA ASP A 252 -1.95 -10.42 19.92
C ASP A 252 -0.88 -10.28 18.83
N ASP A 253 0.21 -11.04 18.94
CA ASP A 253 1.31 -11.04 17.97
C ASP A 253 1.12 -12.21 17.01
N LEU A 254 0.83 -11.90 15.74
CA LEU A 254 0.51 -12.88 14.70
C LEU A 254 1.23 -12.54 13.40
N THR A 255 1.33 -13.53 12.52
CA THR A 255 1.78 -13.34 11.15
C THR A 255 0.68 -13.77 10.18
N GLY A 256 0.25 -12.88 9.30
CA GLY A 256 -0.67 -13.17 8.21
C GLY A 256 0.07 -13.38 6.90
N LEU A 257 -0.37 -14.36 6.11
CA LEU A 257 0.01 -14.51 4.72
C LEU A 257 -1.13 -14.01 3.83
N GLN A 258 -0.93 -12.93 3.08
CA GLN A 258 -1.87 -12.62 2.00
C GLN A 258 -1.48 -13.44 0.76
N ALA A 259 -2.32 -14.40 0.39
CA ALA A 259 -2.04 -15.44 -0.59
C ALA A 259 -2.48 -15.06 -2.02
N SER A 260 -2.26 -13.82 -2.42
CA SER A 260 -2.40 -13.37 -3.81
C SER A 260 -1.36 -14.04 -4.72
N ALA A 261 -1.42 -13.76 -6.02
CA ALA A 261 -0.42 -14.25 -6.98
C ALA A 261 1.02 -13.82 -6.63
N ARG A 262 1.22 -12.61 -6.05
CA ARG A 262 2.52 -12.12 -5.59
C ARG A 262 2.85 -12.58 -4.18
N SER A 263 1.84 -12.73 -3.36
CA SER A 263 1.84 -13.01 -1.92
C SER A 263 2.76 -12.10 -1.09
N GLY A 264 2.52 -12.05 0.23
CA GLY A 264 3.39 -11.35 1.15
C GLY A 264 3.02 -11.62 2.60
N LEU A 265 4.00 -11.44 3.48
CA LEU A 265 3.86 -11.65 4.92
C LEU A 265 3.69 -10.32 5.63
N VAL A 266 2.70 -10.26 6.52
CA VAL A 266 2.43 -9.11 7.39
C VAL A 266 2.45 -9.60 8.83
N ARG A 267 3.46 -9.19 9.59
CA ARG A 267 3.47 -9.39 11.04
C ARG A 267 2.55 -8.35 11.65
N THR A 268 1.64 -8.79 12.50
CA THR A 268 0.64 -7.94 13.13
C THR A 268 0.77 -8.00 14.64
N ALA A 269 0.49 -6.88 15.32
CA ALA A 269 0.43 -6.84 16.77
C ALA A 269 -0.71 -5.92 17.22
N VAL A 270 -1.69 -6.48 17.95
CA VAL A 270 -2.79 -5.70 18.53
C VAL A 270 -2.33 -5.07 19.84
N ARG A 271 -2.53 -3.77 19.99
CA ARG A 271 -2.13 -2.99 21.18
C ARG A 271 -3.27 -2.02 21.55
N GLY A 272 -4.27 -2.53 22.28
CA GLY A 272 -5.48 -1.77 22.59
C GLY A 272 -6.28 -1.41 21.32
N ASP A 273 -6.43 -0.12 21.06
CA ASP A 273 -7.11 0.42 19.88
C ASP A 273 -6.17 0.61 18.66
N ARG A 274 -4.91 0.12 18.77
CA ARG A 274 -3.90 0.22 17.71
C ARG A 274 -3.53 -1.16 17.17
N THR A 275 -3.30 -1.22 15.87
CA THR A 275 -2.76 -2.38 15.17
C THR A 275 -1.42 -1.98 14.53
N LEU A 276 -0.36 -2.63 14.98
CA LEU A 276 0.97 -2.49 14.40
C LEU A 276 1.12 -3.49 13.25
N LEU A 277 1.55 -3.01 12.10
CA LEU A 277 1.81 -3.82 10.90
C LEU A 277 3.29 -3.75 10.56
N THR A 278 3.98 -4.87 10.62
CA THR A 278 5.42 -4.93 10.35
C THR A 278 5.70 -5.80 9.13
N GLY A 279 6.52 -5.29 8.23
CA GLY A 279 6.96 -6.01 7.03
C GLY A 279 8.34 -5.56 6.56
N ASN A 280 8.90 -6.35 5.65
CA ASN A 280 10.11 -6.01 4.92
C ASN A 280 9.75 -5.35 3.59
N ALA A 281 10.74 -4.71 2.95
CA ALA A 281 10.57 -4.17 1.62
C ALA A 281 11.85 -4.33 0.80
N VAL A 282 11.68 -4.42 -0.53
CA VAL A 282 12.81 -4.59 -1.46
C VAL A 282 12.67 -3.58 -2.60
N THR A 283 13.69 -2.74 -2.80
CA THR A 283 13.76 -1.88 -3.98
C THR A 283 14.12 -2.72 -5.20
N VAL A 284 13.25 -2.73 -6.22
CA VAL A 284 13.43 -3.53 -7.44
C VAL A 284 13.80 -2.71 -8.66
N ILE A 285 13.45 -1.42 -8.69
CA ILE A 285 13.83 -0.49 -9.75
C ILE A 285 14.26 0.84 -9.12
N GLU A 286 15.33 1.42 -9.66
CA GLU A 286 15.73 2.79 -9.36
C GLU A 286 16.15 3.49 -10.66
N GLY A 287 15.66 4.71 -10.86
CA GLY A 287 15.95 5.49 -12.08
C GLY A 287 15.66 6.96 -11.92
N ASP A 288 15.81 7.70 -13.04
CA ASP A 288 15.50 9.12 -13.12
C ASP A 288 14.15 9.32 -13.82
N LEU A 289 13.29 10.12 -13.21
CA LEU A 289 12.07 10.64 -13.85
C LEU A 289 12.46 11.81 -14.73
N LEU A 290 12.13 11.72 -16.03
CA LEU A 290 12.49 12.73 -17.03
C LEU A 290 11.32 13.68 -17.39
N ALA A 291 10.31 13.81 -16.49
CA ALA A 291 9.08 14.59 -16.68
C ALA A 291 9.11 15.91 -15.89
#